data_07c726790e921941dc954a5663cc3bd9
#
_entry.id   07c726790e921941dc954a5663cc3bd9
#
_cell.length_a   1.000
_cell.length_b   1.000
_cell.length_c   1.000
_cell.angle_alpha   90.00
_cell.angle_beta   90.00
_cell.angle_gamma   90.00
#
_symmetry.space_group_name_H-M   'P 1'
#
loop_
_entity.id
_entity.type
_entity.pdbx_description
1 polymer ?
#
loop_
_entity_poly.entity_id
_entity_poly.type
_entity_poly.pdbx_seq_one_letter_code
_entity_poly.pdbx_strand_id
1 'polypeptide(L)'
;MKYEIKGGNLPVVICTLQPGETMVTESGAMSWMSPNMKMETGAKGGLGGAFGRMFSGESIFQNRYTAQKDEGLIAFASSFPGEIRAVDIAPGHSIVVQKRGFLACTEGVELSVFFQKKFGTGFFGGEGFIMQKLSGSGTAFLEIDGSTVEYDLERGQSMIVDTGYLAAMDDTCTMEIVSVPCVKNKLFGGEGLFNTVVHGPGHIILQSMPISAVASCLSPFFPSGSN
;
A
#
# COMPACT_ATOMS: atom_id res chain seq x y z
N MET A 1 12.63 -14.36 11.53
CA MET A 1 13.09 -13.13 10.79
C MET A 1 13.48 -12.04 11.78
N LYS A 2 14.56 -11.28 11.49
CA LYS A 2 14.91 -10.01 12.13
C LYS A 2 14.86 -8.90 11.08
N TYR A 3 14.60 -7.67 11.49
CA TYR A 3 14.63 -6.54 10.56
C TYR A 3 15.19 -5.28 11.22
N GLU A 4 15.64 -4.34 10.40
CA GLU A 4 15.99 -2.97 10.80
C GLU A 4 15.52 -1.99 9.71
N ILE A 5 15.08 -0.80 10.13
CA ILE A 5 14.69 0.28 9.23
C ILE A 5 15.74 1.38 9.33
N LYS A 6 16.30 1.78 8.18
CA LYS A 6 17.35 2.79 8.04
C LYS A 6 16.96 3.82 6.99
N GLY A 7 17.68 4.97 6.94
CA GLY A 7 17.62 5.93 5.84
C GLY A 7 16.81 7.20 6.10
N GLY A 8 16.29 7.41 7.32
CA GLY A 8 15.52 8.64 7.63
C GLY A 8 14.31 8.81 6.71
N ASN A 9 14.23 9.93 5.99
CA ASN A 9 13.10 10.23 5.08
C ASN A 9 13.15 9.49 3.73
N LEU A 10 14.19 8.70 3.47
CA LEU A 10 14.30 7.79 2.34
C LEU A 10 14.58 6.39 2.90
N PRO A 11 13.61 5.78 3.55
CA PRO A 11 13.83 4.61 4.37
C PRO A 11 13.98 3.35 3.53
N VAL A 12 14.67 2.38 4.12
CA VAL A 12 14.78 1.01 3.64
C VAL A 12 14.58 0.07 4.83
N VAL A 13 13.78 -0.96 4.66
CA VAL A 13 13.73 -2.08 5.58
C VAL A 13 14.67 -3.18 5.09
N ILE A 14 15.55 -3.62 5.97
CA ILE A 14 16.52 -4.69 5.72
C ILE A 14 16.10 -5.88 6.59
N CYS A 15 15.74 -6.98 5.95
CA CYS A 15 15.29 -8.20 6.60
C CYS A 15 16.40 -9.26 6.56
N THR A 16 16.69 -9.86 7.72
CA THR A 16 17.57 -11.02 7.88
C THR A 16 16.74 -12.26 8.12
N LEU A 17 16.85 -13.23 7.22
CA LEU A 17 16.03 -14.43 7.14
C LEU A 17 16.85 -15.67 7.49
N GLN A 18 16.32 -16.52 8.34
CA GLN A 18 16.89 -17.86 8.56
C GLN A 18 16.57 -18.79 7.37
N PRO A 19 17.33 -19.87 7.15
CA PRO A 19 17.01 -20.83 6.10
C PRO A 19 15.56 -21.29 6.12
N GLY A 20 14.88 -21.19 4.98
CA GLY A 20 13.46 -21.51 4.82
C GLY A 20 12.49 -20.37 5.12
N GLU A 21 12.91 -19.29 5.77
CA GLU A 21 12.04 -18.12 5.94
C GLU A 21 11.86 -17.37 4.61
N THR A 22 10.66 -16.84 4.41
CA THR A 22 10.23 -16.22 3.16
C THR A 22 9.63 -14.84 3.39
N MET A 23 10.05 -13.87 2.56
CA MET A 23 9.38 -12.59 2.39
C MET A 23 8.52 -12.61 1.12
N VAL A 24 7.37 -11.97 1.21
CA VAL A 24 6.41 -11.82 0.11
C VAL A 24 6.22 -10.34 -0.19
N THR A 25 6.20 -10.00 -1.47
CA THR A 25 5.98 -8.62 -1.93
C THR A 25 5.22 -8.62 -3.26
N GLU A 26 4.66 -7.48 -3.62
CA GLU A 26 4.21 -7.26 -5.00
C GLU A 26 5.41 -7.03 -5.94
N SER A 27 5.17 -7.06 -7.25
CA SER A 27 6.24 -6.91 -8.25
C SER A 27 7.01 -5.60 -8.07
N GLY A 28 8.35 -5.68 -8.10
CA GLY A 28 9.24 -4.52 -8.19
C GLY A 28 9.70 -3.92 -6.86
N ALA A 29 9.27 -4.44 -5.70
CA ALA A 29 9.63 -3.86 -4.40
C ALA A 29 11.05 -4.22 -3.91
N MET A 30 11.64 -5.35 -4.33
CA MET A 30 12.97 -5.76 -3.90
C MET A 30 14.04 -4.83 -4.44
N SER A 31 14.88 -4.29 -3.54
CA SER A 31 15.96 -3.36 -3.89
C SER A 31 17.32 -4.06 -4.01
N TRP A 32 17.67 -4.92 -3.05
CA TRP A 32 18.85 -5.80 -3.11
C TRP A 32 18.66 -7.02 -2.21
N MET A 33 19.41 -8.07 -2.47
CA MET A 33 19.41 -9.30 -1.66
C MET A 33 20.75 -10.00 -1.74
N SER A 34 21.02 -10.89 -0.77
CA SER A 34 22.19 -11.77 -0.80
C SER A 34 22.02 -12.88 -1.86
N PRO A 35 23.14 -13.43 -2.41
CA PRO A 35 23.07 -14.41 -3.50
C PRO A 35 22.39 -15.74 -3.14
N ASN A 36 22.28 -16.06 -1.86
CA ASN A 36 21.63 -17.28 -1.37
C ASN A 36 20.10 -17.15 -1.21
N MET A 37 19.51 -16.04 -1.67
CA MET A 37 18.06 -15.88 -1.73
C MET A 37 17.51 -16.45 -3.04
N LYS A 38 16.45 -17.25 -2.95
CA LYS A 38 15.69 -17.77 -4.09
C LYS A 38 14.45 -16.91 -4.33
N MET A 39 14.29 -16.38 -5.52
CA MET A 39 13.08 -15.68 -5.96
C MET A 39 12.15 -16.62 -6.72
N GLU A 40 10.88 -16.60 -6.40
CA GLU A 40 9.82 -17.26 -7.15
C GLU A 40 8.67 -16.28 -7.38
N THR A 41 8.22 -16.17 -8.63
CA THR A 41 7.05 -15.36 -8.98
C THR A 41 5.86 -16.26 -9.21
N GLY A 42 4.75 -15.98 -8.53
CA GLY A 42 3.53 -16.77 -8.65
C GLY A 42 2.28 -15.97 -8.32
N ALA A 43 1.15 -16.43 -8.87
CA ALA A 43 -0.15 -16.00 -8.38
C ALA A 43 -0.64 -17.03 -7.38
N LYS A 44 -1.17 -16.60 -6.22
CA LYS A 44 -1.74 -17.52 -5.22
C LYS A 44 -2.87 -18.33 -5.87
N GLY A 45 -2.69 -19.66 -6.01
CA GLY A 45 -3.70 -20.56 -6.59
C GLY A 45 -3.33 -21.25 -7.93
N GLY A 46 -2.07 -21.15 -8.37
CA GLY A 46 -1.60 -21.81 -9.61
C GLY A 46 -2.07 -21.12 -10.90
N LEU A 47 -1.53 -21.56 -12.05
CA LEU A 47 -1.81 -20.97 -13.37
C LEU A 47 -3.30 -20.92 -13.73
N GLY A 48 -4.12 -21.88 -13.30
CA GLY A 48 -5.57 -21.92 -13.57
C GLY A 48 -6.38 -20.91 -12.75
N GLY A 49 -5.96 -20.57 -11.54
CA GLY A 49 -6.61 -19.55 -10.71
C GLY A 49 -6.21 -18.12 -11.08
N ALA A 50 -5.02 -17.95 -11.65
CA ALA A 50 -4.52 -16.63 -12.08
C ALA A 50 -5.31 -16.05 -13.26
N PHE A 51 -5.69 -16.89 -14.23
CA PHE A 51 -6.46 -16.45 -15.41
C PHE A 51 -7.86 -15.95 -15.03
N GLY A 52 -8.56 -16.62 -14.12
CA GLY A 52 -9.89 -16.18 -13.68
C GLY A 52 -9.87 -14.86 -12.90
N ARG A 53 -8.86 -14.64 -12.09
CA ARG A 53 -8.68 -13.41 -11.28
C ARG A 53 -8.12 -12.23 -12.08
N MET A 54 -7.39 -12.50 -13.16
CA MET A 54 -6.91 -11.48 -14.09
C MET A 54 -8.07 -10.72 -14.76
N PHE A 55 -9.20 -11.40 -14.98
CA PHE A 55 -10.43 -10.79 -15.51
C PHE A 55 -11.23 -10.00 -14.47
N SER A 56 -11.10 -10.32 -13.19
CA SER A 56 -11.75 -9.58 -12.10
C SER A 56 -10.92 -8.39 -11.56
N GLY A 57 -9.70 -8.17 -12.07
CA GLY A 57 -8.78 -7.15 -11.58
C GLY A 57 -8.07 -7.51 -10.27
N GLU A 58 -8.17 -8.77 -9.85
CA GLU A 58 -7.64 -9.27 -8.56
C GLU A 58 -6.30 -10.02 -8.68
N SER A 59 -5.61 -10.01 -9.82
CA SER A 59 -4.34 -10.71 -9.94
C SER A 59 -3.23 -9.94 -9.23
N ILE A 60 -3.05 -10.25 -7.97
CA ILE A 60 -1.88 -9.83 -7.21
C ILE A 60 -0.76 -10.83 -7.56
N PHE A 61 0.09 -10.46 -8.51
CA PHE A 61 1.33 -11.18 -8.73
C PHE A 61 2.26 -10.89 -7.56
N GLN A 62 2.61 -11.94 -6.83
CA GLN A 62 3.50 -11.87 -5.68
C GLN A 62 4.84 -12.49 -6.03
N ASN A 63 5.90 -11.83 -5.60
CA ASN A 63 7.23 -12.38 -5.56
C ASN A 63 7.50 -12.90 -4.14
N ARG A 64 8.05 -14.10 -4.08
CA ARG A 64 8.45 -14.79 -2.85
C ARG A 64 9.96 -14.92 -2.84
N TYR A 65 10.58 -14.48 -1.77
CA TYR A 65 12.02 -14.51 -1.59
C TYR A 65 12.36 -15.38 -0.38
N THR A 66 12.96 -16.53 -0.61
CA THR A 66 13.26 -17.53 0.44
C THR A 66 14.75 -17.66 0.64
N ALA A 67 15.23 -17.55 1.88
CA ALA A 67 16.59 -17.86 2.24
C ALA A 67 16.85 -19.37 2.10
N GLN A 68 17.93 -19.74 1.39
CA GLN A 68 18.20 -21.14 1.09
C GLN A 68 18.96 -21.82 2.25
N LYS A 69 20.22 -22.15 2.07
CA LYS A 69 21.01 -22.98 3.00
C LYS A 69 21.48 -22.24 4.24
N ASP A 70 21.74 -20.95 4.11
CA ASP A 70 22.31 -20.10 5.13
C ASP A 70 21.42 -18.89 5.36
N GLU A 71 21.72 -18.09 6.40
CA GLU A 71 21.07 -16.83 6.65
C GLU A 71 21.14 -15.92 5.42
N GLY A 72 20.00 -15.41 4.99
CA GLY A 72 19.85 -14.55 3.82
C GLY A 72 19.46 -13.12 4.22
N LEU A 73 19.89 -12.15 3.42
CA LEU A 73 19.53 -10.75 3.58
C LEU A 73 18.70 -10.30 2.37
N ILE A 74 17.62 -9.56 2.64
CA ILE A 74 16.83 -8.90 1.60
C ILE A 74 16.40 -7.51 2.07
N ALA A 75 16.40 -6.54 1.16
CA ALA A 75 16.05 -5.16 1.44
C ALA A 75 14.97 -4.64 0.51
N PHE A 76 14.08 -3.83 1.09
CA PHE A 76 13.00 -3.14 0.40
C PHE A 76 13.10 -1.66 0.73
N ALA A 77 13.51 -0.85 -0.25
CA ALA A 77 13.57 0.59 -0.10
C ALA A 77 12.23 1.22 -0.46
N SER A 78 11.88 2.29 0.25
CA SER A 78 10.73 3.11 -0.10
C SER A 78 10.88 3.68 -1.52
N SER A 79 9.81 3.70 -2.27
CA SER A 79 9.79 4.25 -3.63
C SER A 79 9.66 5.77 -3.66
N PHE A 80 9.27 6.37 -2.52
CA PHE A 80 9.06 7.79 -2.35
C PHE A 80 9.53 8.26 -0.96
N PRO A 81 9.92 9.55 -0.78
CA PRO A 81 10.26 10.09 0.52
C PRO A 81 9.12 9.93 1.54
N GLY A 82 9.45 9.35 2.71
CA GLY A 82 8.43 9.09 3.72
C GLY A 82 8.91 8.22 4.86
N GLU A 83 8.04 7.32 5.30
CA GLU A 83 8.30 6.41 6.41
C GLU A 83 8.03 4.96 6.00
N ILE A 84 8.74 4.02 6.62
CA ILE A 84 8.36 2.60 6.61
C ILE A 84 7.85 2.25 8.00
N ARG A 85 6.64 1.68 8.07
CA ARG A 85 6.01 1.18 9.29
C ARG A 85 5.97 -0.34 9.29
N ALA A 86 6.50 -0.95 10.34
CA ALA A 86 6.30 -2.36 10.59
C ALA A 86 5.01 -2.55 11.41
N VAL A 87 4.11 -3.41 10.92
CA VAL A 87 2.82 -3.70 11.54
C VAL A 87 2.73 -5.20 11.80
N ASP A 88 2.45 -5.59 13.03
CA ASP A 88 2.20 -6.98 13.38
C ASP A 88 0.75 -7.35 13.08
N ILE A 89 0.58 -8.35 12.23
CA ILE A 89 -0.70 -8.93 11.86
C ILE A 89 -0.92 -10.18 12.71
N ALA A 90 -2.05 -10.26 13.40
CA ALA A 90 -2.42 -11.39 14.24
C ALA A 90 -3.83 -11.88 13.89
N PRO A 91 -4.18 -13.15 14.18
CA PRO A 91 -5.54 -13.64 14.01
C PRO A 91 -6.57 -12.75 14.72
N GLY A 92 -7.56 -12.25 13.97
CA GLY A 92 -8.57 -11.31 14.47
C GLY A 92 -8.18 -9.83 14.45
N HIS A 93 -6.94 -9.51 14.06
CA HIS A 93 -6.45 -8.14 13.87
C HIS A 93 -5.90 -7.99 12.46
N SER A 94 -6.66 -7.35 11.61
CA SER A 94 -6.28 -7.05 10.23
C SER A 94 -6.18 -5.54 10.06
N ILE A 95 -5.34 -5.12 9.10
CA ILE A 95 -5.24 -3.71 8.69
C ILE A 95 -5.63 -3.58 7.23
N VAL A 96 -6.28 -2.49 6.90
CA VAL A 96 -6.62 -2.11 5.53
C VAL A 96 -5.66 -1.01 5.10
N VAL A 97 -4.92 -1.22 4.03
CA VAL A 97 -3.86 -0.32 3.56
C VAL A 97 -4.10 0.06 2.10
N GLN A 98 -3.75 1.28 1.72
CA GLN A 98 -3.72 1.65 0.31
C GLN A 98 -2.75 0.73 -0.45
N LYS A 99 -3.15 0.25 -1.64
CA LYS A 99 -2.35 -0.72 -2.44
C LYS A 99 -0.90 -0.29 -2.58
N ARG A 100 -0.63 0.98 -2.87
CA ARG A 100 0.72 1.53 -2.98
C ARG A 100 1.49 1.57 -1.66
N GLY A 101 0.79 1.55 -0.54
CA GLY A 101 1.39 1.53 0.79
C GLY A 101 1.85 0.14 1.24
N PHE A 102 1.54 -0.93 0.52
CA PHE A 102 2.09 -2.25 0.83
C PHE A 102 3.48 -2.42 0.23
N LEU A 103 4.48 -2.70 1.06
CA LEU A 103 5.87 -2.89 0.63
C LEU A 103 6.28 -4.37 0.63
N ALA A 104 6.18 -5.04 1.76
CA ALA A 104 6.50 -6.46 1.91
C ALA A 104 5.85 -7.05 3.16
N CYS A 105 5.76 -8.37 3.23
CA CYS A 105 5.33 -9.07 4.44
C CYS A 105 6.00 -10.44 4.59
N THR A 106 5.89 -11.03 5.78
CA THR A 106 6.21 -12.43 6.00
C THR A 106 5.16 -13.36 5.39
N GLU A 107 5.50 -14.60 5.12
CA GLU A 107 4.67 -15.58 4.40
C GLU A 107 3.29 -15.83 5.01
N GLY A 108 3.14 -15.66 6.33
CA GLY A 108 1.87 -15.88 7.02
C GLY A 108 0.83 -14.75 6.85
N VAL A 109 1.22 -13.62 6.23
CA VAL A 109 0.31 -12.52 5.93
C VAL A 109 -0.35 -12.73 4.56
N GLU A 110 -1.65 -12.52 4.52
CA GLU A 110 -2.47 -12.65 3.32
C GLU A 110 -3.00 -11.30 2.87
N LEU A 111 -2.89 -11.03 1.55
CA LEU A 111 -3.42 -9.84 0.91
C LEU A 111 -4.72 -10.17 0.18
N SER A 112 -5.73 -9.32 0.36
CA SER A 112 -6.99 -9.36 -0.39
C SER A 112 -7.47 -7.95 -0.71
N VAL A 113 -8.25 -7.79 -1.79
CA VAL A 113 -8.86 -6.50 -2.10
C VAL A 113 -9.98 -6.23 -1.09
N PHE A 114 -9.88 -5.11 -0.38
CA PHE A 114 -10.92 -4.64 0.54
C PHE A 114 -11.91 -3.71 -0.17
N PHE A 115 -11.38 -2.77 -0.95
CA PHE A 115 -12.16 -1.78 -1.67
C PHE A 115 -11.46 -1.40 -2.97
N GLN A 116 -12.23 -1.26 -4.05
CA GLN A 116 -11.73 -0.78 -5.34
C GLN A 116 -12.74 0.16 -5.98
N LYS A 117 -12.27 1.34 -6.42
CA LYS A 117 -13.06 2.27 -7.22
C LYS A 117 -12.20 2.82 -8.36
N LYS A 118 -12.65 2.57 -9.59
CA LYS A 118 -12.01 3.12 -10.79
C LYS A 118 -12.48 4.55 -11.00
N PHE A 119 -11.54 5.45 -11.19
CA PHE A 119 -11.76 6.82 -11.63
C PHE A 119 -11.34 6.94 -13.09
N GLY A 120 -11.74 7.99 -13.79
CA GLY A 120 -11.32 8.23 -15.19
C GLY A 120 -9.78 8.21 -15.33
N THR A 121 -9.30 8.05 -16.55
CA THR A 121 -7.87 8.01 -16.88
C THR A 121 -7.17 9.26 -16.36
N GLY A 122 -6.13 9.07 -15.54
CA GLY A 122 -5.34 10.18 -14.94
C GLY A 122 -5.33 10.22 -13.42
N PHE A 123 -6.24 9.49 -12.74
CA PHE A 123 -6.24 9.37 -11.28
C PHE A 123 -5.61 8.05 -10.85
N PHE A 124 -4.75 8.12 -9.84
CA PHE A 124 -4.11 6.93 -9.23
C PHE A 124 -3.43 5.97 -10.23
N GLY A 125 -2.80 6.52 -11.29
CA GLY A 125 -2.07 5.72 -12.28
C GLY A 125 -2.93 4.84 -13.20
N GLY A 126 -4.25 5.12 -13.30
CA GLY A 126 -5.18 4.37 -14.17
C GLY A 126 -5.81 3.11 -13.54
N GLU A 127 -5.25 2.59 -12.47
CA GLU A 127 -5.81 1.43 -11.72
C GLU A 127 -7.01 1.83 -10.83
N GLY A 128 -7.12 3.13 -10.50
CA GLY A 128 -8.07 3.66 -9.54
C GLY A 128 -7.54 3.58 -8.10
N PHE A 129 -8.41 3.92 -7.15
CA PHE A 129 -8.10 3.82 -5.73
C PHE A 129 -8.43 2.41 -5.22
N ILE A 130 -7.43 1.76 -4.67
CA ILE A 130 -7.52 0.38 -4.18
C ILE A 130 -7.02 0.34 -2.75
N MET A 131 -7.85 -0.23 -1.86
CA MET A 131 -7.46 -0.60 -0.51
C MET A 131 -7.37 -2.11 -0.40
N GLN A 132 -6.32 -2.61 0.22
CA GLN A 132 -6.05 -4.02 0.44
C GLN A 132 -6.15 -4.33 1.93
N LYS A 133 -6.75 -5.47 2.26
CA LYS A 133 -6.75 -6.01 3.61
C LYS A 133 -5.58 -6.95 3.79
N LEU A 134 -4.79 -6.71 4.84
CA LEU A 134 -3.74 -7.59 5.32
C LEU A 134 -4.27 -8.36 6.51
N SER A 135 -4.27 -9.69 6.43
CA SER A 135 -4.79 -10.60 7.45
C SER A 135 -3.86 -11.80 7.65
N GLY A 136 -4.19 -12.68 8.59
CA GLY A 136 -3.36 -13.86 8.90
C GLY A 136 -2.48 -13.66 10.11
N SER A 137 -1.19 -13.99 10.01
CA SER A 137 -0.23 -13.87 11.13
C SER A 137 1.18 -13.61 10.61
N GLY A 138 1.82 -12.55 11.10
CA GLY A 138 3.19 -12.18 10.74
C GLY A 138 3.42 -10.68 10.80
N THR A 139 4.48 -10.22 10.17
CA THR A 139 4.84 -8.81 10.09
C THR A 139 4.65 -8.30 8.66
N ALA A 140 3.96 -7.18 8.50
CA ALA A 140 3.87 -6.44 7.24
C ALA A 140 4.65 -5.12 7.34
N PHE A 141 5.25 -4.69 6.24
CA PHE A 141 5.93 -3.41 6.11
C PHE A 141 5.12 -2.52 5.17
N LEU A 142 4.76 -1.35 5.67
CA LEU A 142 3.99 -0.35 4.95
C LEU A 142 4.89 0.82 4.57
N GLU A 143 4.75 1.29 3.35
CA GLU A 143 5.35 2.51 2.82
C GLU A 143 4.33 3.64 2.95
N ILE A 144 4.71 4.74 3.61
CA ILE A 144 3.87 5.91 3.84
C ILE A 144 4.54 7.12 3.18
N ASP A 145 3.81 7.81 2.32
CA ASP A 145 4.33 8.97 1.60
C ASP A 145 4.38 10.21 2.50
N GLY A 146 5.58 10.74 2.76
CA GLY A 146 5.80 11.85 3.69
C GLY A 146 5.78 11.42 5.15
N SER A 147 5.09 12.15 6.01
CA SER A 147 4.97 11.86 7.44
C SER A 147 3.60 11.30 7.78
N THR A 148 3.53 10.46 8.81
CA THR A 148 2.27 9.93 9.33
C THR A 148 1.57 10.91 10.28
N VAL A 149 0.24 10.94 10.20
CA VAL A 149 -0.65 11.53 11.20
C VAL A 149 -1.73 10.52 11.50
N GLU A 150 -1.98 10.26 12.78
CA GLU A 150 -2.83 9.17 13.22
C GLU A 150 -4.01 9.69 14.05
N TYR A 151 -5.18 9.07 13.90
CA TYR A 151 -6.38 9.39 14.66
C TYR A 151 -7.11 8.11 15.06
N ASP A 152 -7.67 8.13 16.27
CA ASP A 152 -8.62 7.14 16.73
C ASP A 152 -10.05 7.72 16.57
N LEU A 153 -10.87 7.04 15.76
CA LEU A 153 -12.26 7.40 15.57
C LEU A 153 -13.13 6.55 16.49
N GLU A 154 -13.93 7.20 17.32
CA GLU A 154 -14.92 6.53 18.14
C GLU A 154 -16.14 6.08 17.30
N ARG A 155 -16.97 5.22 17.87
CA ARG A 155 -18.24 4.83 17.24
C ARG A 155 -19.12 6.05 16.96
N GLY A 156 -19.50 6.23 15.70
CA GLY A 156 -20.31 7.35 15.24
C GLY A 156 -19.50 8.59 14.85
N GLN A 157 -18.18 8.58 15.07
CA GLN A 157 -17.30 9.61 14.51
C GLN A 157 -16.93 9.28 13.06
N SER A 158 -16.69 10.33 12.29
CA SER A 158 -16.28 10.22 10.89
C SER A 158 -15.27 11.30 10.56
N MET A 159 -14.38 10.99 9.63
CA MET A 159 -13.40 11.95 9.09
C MET A 159 -13.51 12.00 7.57
N ILE A 160 -13.51 13.19 7.01
CA ILE A 160 -13.43 13.42 5.56
C ILE A 160 -11.97 13.66 5.22
N VAL A 161 -11.45 12.83 4.32
CA VAL A 161 -10.04 12.83 3.89
C VAL A 161 -10.01 12.94 2.38
N ASP A 162 -9.16 13.80 1.81
CA ASP A 162 -8.85 13.69 0.37
C ASP A 162 -8.31 12.28 0.10
N THR A 163 -8.89 11.61 -0.89
CA THR A 163 -8.74 10.15 -1.09
C THR A 163 -7.29 9.68 -1.10
N GLY A 164 -6.35 10.46 -1.61
CA GLY A 164 -4.92 10.12 -1.63
C GLY A 164 -4.23 10.13 -0.27
N TYR A 165 -4.79 10.83 0.71
CA TYR A 165 -4.16 10.99 2.03
C TYR A 165 -4.46 9.86 3.02
N LEU A 166 -5.43 8.98 2.76
CA LEU A 166 -5.68 7.80 3.59
C LEU A 166 -4.65 6.71 3.24
N ALA A 167 -3.68 6.48 4.13
CA ALA A 167 -2.68 5.44 3.97
C ALA A 167 -3.15 4.08 4.48
N ALA A 168 -3.71 4.03 5.68
CA ALA A 168 -4.23 2.79 6.29
C ALA A 168 -5.35 3.06 7.29
N MET A 169 -6.08 2.01 7.65
CA MET A 169 -7.10 2.03 8.70
C MET A 169 -7.29 0.62 9.28
N ASP A 170 -7.82 0.54 10.48
CA ASP A 170 -8.30 -0.72 11.06
C ASP A 170 -9.44 -1.31 10.22
N ASP A 171 -9.57 -2.62 10.21
CA ASP A 171 -10.66 -3.31 9.50
C ASP A 171 -12.04 -3.17 10.19
N THR A 172 -12.07 -2.57 11.38
CA THR A 172 -13.28 -2.15 12.08
C THR A 172 -13.86 -0.84 11.54
N CYS A 173 -13.04 -0.04 10.85
CA CYS A 173 -13.50 1.14 10.14
C CYS A 173 -14.23 0.76 8.85
N THR A 174 -15.18 1.60 8.46
CA THR A 174 -15.80 1.54 7.12
C THR A 174 -15.49 2.80 6.34
N MET A 175 -15.55 2.72 5.02
CA MET A 175 -15.26 3.88 4.17
C MET A 175 -16.18 3.97 2.97
N GLU A 176 -16.42 5.20 2.52
CA GLU A 176 -17.07 5.48 1.25
C GLU A 176 -16.34 6.61 0.52
N ILE A 177 -16.42 6.60 -0.82
CA ILE A 177 -15.85 7.68 -1.64
C ILE A 177 -16.97 8.54 -2.18
N VAL A 178 -16.92 9.81 -1.82
CA VAL A 178 -17.87 10.84 -2.23
C VAL A 178 -17.21 11.80 -3.23
N SER A 179 -17.97 12.23 -4.24
CA SER A 179 -17.51 13.29 -5.14
C SER A 179 -17.69 14.65 -4.47
N VAL A 180 -16.68 15.52 -4.61
CA VAL A 180 -16.79 16.91 -4.14
C VAL A 180 -17.91 17.61 -4.89
N PRO A 181 -18.95 18.12 -4.22
CA PRO A 181 -20.05 18.82 -4.87
C PRO A 181 -19.57 20.17 -5.42
N CYS A 182 -20.06 20.53 -6.62
CA CYS A 182 -19.90 21.81 -7.28
C CYS A 182 -18.73 21.90 -8.27
N VAL A 183 -19.08 22.24 -9.52
CA VAL A 183 -18.14 22.43 -10.64
C VAL A 183 -17.11 23.54 -10.36
N LYS A 184 -17.47 24.59 -9.62
CA LYS A 184 -16.55 25.66 -9.25
C LYS A 184 -15.46 25.17 -8.29
N ASN A 185 -15.81 24.32 -7.31
CA ASN A 185 -14.83 23.76 -6.39
C ASN A 185 -13.90 22.77 -7.11
N LYS A 186 -14.40 22.02 -8.10
CA LYS A 186 -13.61 21.12 -8.94
C LYS A 186 -12.57 21.84 -9.81
N LEU A 187 -12.90 23.04 -10.31
CA LEU A 187 -12.04 23.78 -11.25
C LEU A 187 -11.11 24.80 -10.56
N PHE A 188 -11.49 25.31 -9.41
CA PHE A 188 -10.80 26.43 -8.75
C PHE A 188 -10.41 26.16 -7.29
N GLY A 189 -10.91 25.09 -6.69
CA GLY A 189 -10.65 24.77 -5.28
C GLY A 189 -9.29 24.15 -5.01
N GLY A 190 -8.60 23.61 -6.03
CA GLY A 190 -7.30 22.94 -5.87
C GLY A 190 -7.35 21.64 -5.06
N GLU A 191 -8.53 21.24 -4.57
CA GLU A 191 -8.73 20.00 -3.84
C GLU A 191 -9.03 18.83 -4.80
N GLY A 192 -8.78 17.60 -4.36
CA GLY A 192 -9.07 16.38 -5.13
C GLY A 192 -10.54 16.29 -5.54
N LEU A 193 -10.84 15.62 -6.65
CA LEU A 193 -12.21 15.45 -7.16
C LEU A 193 -13.06 14.51 -6.28
N PHE A 194 -12.42 13.76 -5.39
CA PHE A 194 -13.04 12.74 -4.57
C PHE A 194 -12.48 12.78 -3.15
N ASN A 195 -13.36 12.71 -2.19
CA ASN A 195 -13.03 12.55 -0.79
C ASN A 195 -13.43 11.15 -0.32
N THR A 196 -12.65 10.61 0.60
CA THR A 196 -12.99 9.41 1.37
C THR A 196 -13.58 9.84 2.69
N VAL A 197 -14.77 9.36 3.01
CA VAL A 197 -15.35 9.48 4.33
C VAL A 197 -15.05 8.18 5.07
N VAL A 198 -14.27 8.27 6.15
CA VAL A 198 -13.94 7.11 7.00
C VAL A 198 -14.79 7.21 8.26
N HIS A 199 -15.43 6.10 8.62
CA HIS A 199 -16.29 5.98 9.79
C HIS A 199 -15.65 5.03 10.81
N GLY A 200 -15.55 5.46 12.07
CA GLY A 200 -15.14 4.62 13.19
C GLY A 200 -16.21 3.59 13.60
N PRO A 201 -15.89 2.70 14.54
CA PRO A 201 -14.72 2.80 15.41
C PRO A 201 -13.46 2.21 14.78
N GLY A 202 -12.29 2.79 15.10
CA GLY A 202 -10.97 2.23 14.76
C GLY A 202 -9.92 3.29 14.54
N HIS A 203 -8.70 2.83 14.36
CA HIS A 203 -7.52 3.65 14.12
C HIS A 203 -7.34 3.93 12.63
N ILE A 204 -6.93 5.15 12.28
CA ILE A 204 -6.62 5.55 10.89
C ILE A 204 -5.24 6.20 10.81
N ILE A 205 -4.53 5.90 9.74
CA ILE A 205 -3.21 6.45 9.42
C ILE A 205 -3.33 7.28 8.15
N LEU A 206 -3.00 8.56 8.27
CA LEU A 206 -2.93 9.49 7.14
C LEU A 206 -1.48 9.75 6.76
N GLN A 207 -1.25 10.06 5.50
CA GLN A 207 0.03 10.44 4.93
C GLN A 207 0.03 11.91 4.49
N SER A 208 1.14 12.62 4.72
CA SER A 208 1.18 14.07 4.51
C SER A 208 1.52 14.49 3.08
N MET A 209 2.09 13.57 2.26
CA MET A 209 2.57 13.90 0.92
C MET A 209 2.33 12.77 -0.09
N PRO A 210 1.06 12.40 -0.37
CA PRO A 210 0.77 11.33 -1.31
C PRO A 210 1.34 11.66 -2.70
N ILE A 211 1.93 10.67 -3.36
CA ILE A 211 2.57 10.85 -4.68
C ILE A 211 1.62 11.45 -5.73
N SER A 212 0.32 11.19 -5.61
CA SER A 212 -0.69 11.79 -6.48
C SER A 212 -0.77 13.30 -6.35
N ALA A 213 -0.65 13.84 -5.12
CA ALA A 213 -0.61 15.27 -4.87
C ALA A 213 0.68 15.90 -5.43
N VAL A 214 1.82 15.22 -5.25
CA VAL A 214 3.10 15.65 -5.82
C VAL A 214 3.05 15.66 -7.35
N ALA A 215 2.53 14.60 -7.97
CA ALA A 215 2.37 14.53 -9.42
C ALA A 215 1.48 15.65 -9.95
N SER A 216 0.38 15.96 -9.25
CA SER A 216 -0.51 17.07 -9.60
C SER A 216 0.18 18.43 -9.48
N CYS A 217 1.00 18.62 -8.43
CA CYS A 217 1.79 19.83 -8.22
C CYS A 217 2.85 20.04 -9.30
N LEU A 218 3.48 18.95 -9.78
CA LEU A 218 4.53 19.01 -10.80
C LEU A 218 3.96 19.07 -12.23
N SER A 219 2.76 18.59 -12.46
CA SER A 219 2.14 18.49 -13.79
C SER A 219 2.20 19.78 -14.62
N PRO A 220 1.97 21.01 -14.07
CA PRO A 220 2.04 22.25 -14.84
C PRO A 220 3.46 22.60 -15.36
N PHE A 221 4.50 21.99 -14.79
CA PHE A 221 5.90 22.24 -15.16
C PHE A 221 6.42 21.33 -16.26
N PHE A 222 5.64 20.31 -16.64
CA PHE A 222 6.00 19.43 -17.74
C PHE A 222 5.30 19.86 -19.02
N PRO A 223 5.98 19.81 -20.20
CA PRO A 223 5.34 20.09 -21.48
C PRO A 223 4.16 19.14 -21.68
N SER A 224 2.98 19.68 -21.99
CA SER A 224 1.85 18.86 -22.46
C SER A 224 2.30 18.22 -23.79
N GLY A 225 2.44 16.91 -23.85
CA GLY A 225 2.70 16.20 -25.09
C GLY A 225 1.58 16.51 -26.09
N SER A 226 1.88 17.28 -27.12
CA SER A 226 1.01 17.42 -28.29
C SER A 226 1.04 16.09 -29.04
N ASN A 227 -0.01 15.30 -28.91
CA ASN A 227 -0.37 14.29 -29.90
C ASN A 227 -1.14 14.94 -31.03
#